data_70e12bca31fedeb348440d53a272d155
#
_entry.id   70e12bca31fedeb348440d53a272d155
#
_cell.length_a   1.000
_cell.length_b   1.000
_cell.length_c   1.000
_cell.angle_alpha   90.00
_cell.angle_beta   90.00
_cell.angle_gamma   90.00
#
_symmetry.space_group_name_H-M   'P 1'
#
loop_
_entity.id
_entity.type
_entity.pdbx_description
1 polymer ?
#
loop_
_entity_poly.entity_id
_entity_poly.type
_entity_poly.pdbx_seq_one_letter_code
_entity_poly.pdbx_strand_id
1 'polypeptide(L)'
;MSGGALLSVEDLRTYMRTDGETVRAVDGVSFAVDRGETVCLVGESGSGKSVTCESLTGIVPQPPAEIVGGEVTFDGVTLTDLEEGRLREVRGDRIAHVFQNPQGSLDPVYTVGQQVVEAITIHCDVAGAAARERAVELLRDVGIPRAGDRFDEYPHEFSGGMRQRVAIAVALAADPDLLVADEPTTSVDVTVQARLIELLGDLAEEGTGLLWVTHDPRVVAAVADRVLVMFGGTIVERGPIEEVFASPGHPYTQALFDSYRGPSGSTDPAAREDVPADGCRFREGCPHAVPACAAGDQPPFYPVDGADDNADRADTDDDHGDSDGDSGDSDDGHAASSEHAASCVYHGPGYDAGVVMADARGMGAGNERQEGDR
;
A
#
# COMPACT_ATOMS: atom_id res chain seq x y z
N MET A 1 -8.71 0.24 -25.62
CA MET A 1 -7.79 -0.88 -25.37
C MET A 1 -7.81 -1.04 -23.86
N SER A 2 -8.46 -2.08 -23.32
CA SER A 2 -8.39 -2.38 -21.89
C SER A 2 -6.98 -2.86 -21.61
N GLY A 3 -6.11 -1.96 -21.16
CA GLY A 3 -4.80 -2.33 -20.66
C GLY A 3 -4.99 -3.10 -19.36
N GLY A 4 -4.35 -4.26 -19.23
CA GLY A 4 -4.25 -4.96 -17.94
C GLY A 4 -3.52 -4.09 -16.91
N ALA A 5 -3.64 -4.44 -15.64
CA ALA A 5 -2.92 -3.76 -14.55
C ALA A 5 -1.41 -3.70 -14.84
N LEU A 6 -0.75 -2.63 -14.42
CA LEU A 6 0.71 -2.51 -14.49
C LEU A 6 1.38 -3.53 -13.56
N LEU A 7 0.88 -3.64 -12.32
CA LEU A 7 1.28 -4.66 -11.35
C LEU A 7 0.04 -5.45 -10.92
N SER A 8 0.11 -6.79 -10.98
CA SER A 8 -0.86 -7.71 -10.39
C SER A 8 -0.16 -8.60 -9.37
N VAL A 9 -0.75 -8.72 -8.19
CA VAL A 9 -0.28 -9.57 -7.10
C VAL A 9 -1.43 -10.50 -6.73
N GLU A 10 -1.18 -11.81 -6.78
CA GLU A 10 -2.19 -12.83 -6.51
C GLU A 10 -1.69 -13.81 -5.45
N ASP A 11 -2.44 -13.94 -4.35
CA ASP A 11 -2.19 -14.86 -3.23
C ASP A 11 -0.74 -14.87 -2.72
N LEU A 12 -0.07 -13.71 -2.70
CA LEU A 12 1.33 -13.59 -2.27
C LEU A 12 1.48 -14.03 -0.81
N ARG A 13 2.45 -14.94 -0.58
CA ARG A 13 2.76 -15.49 0.73
C ARG A 13 4.25 -15.42 1.00
N THR A 14 4.65 -14.68 2.04
CA THR A 14 6.04 -14.59 2.50
C THR A 14 6.11 -14.84 3.99
N TYR A 15 6.86 -15.88 4.36
CA TYR A 15 7.00 -16.32 5.74
C TYR A 15 8.41 -16.05 6.24
N MET A 16 8.52 -15.58 7.48
CA MET A 16 9.78 -15.41 8.18
C MET A 16 10.06 -16.65 9.05
N ARG A 17 11.16 -17.35 8.76
CA ARG A 17 11.60 -18.52 9.54
C ARG A 17 12.64 -18.08 10.55
N THR A 18 12.24 -18.02 11.82
CA THR A 18 13.12 -17.79 12.97
C THR A 18 13.36 -19.08 13.75
N ASP A 19 14.31 -19.09 14.67
CA ASP A 19 14.66 -20.27 15.48
C ASP A 19 13.46 -20.78 16.30
N GLY A 20 12.65 -21.66 15.70
CA GLY A 20 11.53 -22.36 16.32
C GLY A 20 10.12 -21.86 15.95
N GLU A 21 9.98 -20.72 15.27
CA GLU A 21 8.69 -20.18 14.88
C GLU A 21 8.66 -19.77 13.40
N THR A 22 7.47 -19.86 12.80
CA THR A 22 7.20 -19.34 11.47
C THR A 22 6.20 -18.19 11.59
N VAL A 23 6.65 -16.97 11.28
CA VAL A 23 5.79 -15.80 11.22
C VAL A 23 5.27 -15.65 9.78
N ARG A 24 3.97 -15.66 9.59
CA ARG A 24 3.30 -15.41 8.31
C ARG A 24 3.23 -13.91 8.07
N ALA A 25 4.34 -13.32 7.64
CA ALA A 25 4.45 -11.87 7.46
C ALA A 25 3.58 -11.33 6.32
N VAL A 26 3.38 -12.14 5.28
CA VAL A 26 2.41 -11.93 4.19
C VAL A 26 1.72 -13.25 3.95
N ASP A 27 0.39 -13.28 3.98
CA ASP A 27 -0.39 -14.52 3.94
C ASP A 27 -1.66 -14.35 3.09
N GLY A 28 -1.52 -14.55 1.77
CA GLY A 28 -2.62 -14.49 0.82
C GLY A 28 -2.99 -13.07 0.39
N VAL A 29 -1.99 -12.20 0.18
CA VAL A 29 -2.21 -10.82 -0.25
C VAL A 29 -2.43 -10.76 -1.77
N SER A 30 -3.55 -10.12 -2.18
CA SER A 30 -3.89 -9.92 -3.60
C SER A 30 -4.34 -8.50 -3.85
N PHE A 31 -3.71 -7.83 -4.81
CA PHE A 31 -4.04 -6.47 -5.26
C PHE A 31 -3.43 -6.18 -6.63
N ALA A 32 -3.83 -5.06 -7.23
CA ALA A 32 -3.21 -4.55 -8.45
C ALA A 32 -2.90 -3.07 -8.33
N VAL A 33 -2.04 -2.58 -9.21
CA VAL A 33 -1.75 -1.15 -9.43
C VAL A 33 -1.81 -0.90 -10.91
N ASP A 34 -2.60 0.08 -11.34
CA ASP A 34 -2.69 0.51 -12.73
C ASP A 34 -1.62 1.56 -13.06
N ARG A 35 -1.41 1.82 -14.35
CA ARG A 35 -0.52 2.92 -14.78
C ARG A 35 -1.12 4.26 -14.36
N GLY A 36 -0.30 5.11 -13.73
CA GLY A 36 -0.73 6.40 -13.24
C GLY A 36 -1.63 6.34 -12.02
N GLU A 37 -1.80 5.17 -11.40
CA GLU A 37 -2.59 5.00 -10.18
C GLU A 37 -1.69 5.07 -8.96
N THR A 38 -2.17 5.75 -7.91
CA THR A 38 -1.55 5.75 -6.58
C THR A 38 -2.35 4.85 -5.63
N VAL A 39 -1.78 3.68 -5.31
CA VAL A 39 -2.33 2.75 -4.31
C VAL A 39 -1.57 2.92 -3.01
N CYS A 40 -2.28 3.25 -1.93
CA CYS A 40 -1.70 3.34 -0.59
C CYS A 40 -1.91 2.04 0.21
N LEU A 41 -0.84 1.45 0.72
CA LEU A 41 -0.86 0.33 1.65
C LEU A 41 -0.69 0.85 3.08
N VAL A 42 -1.73 0.74 3.89
CA VAL A 42 -1.78 1.28 5.26
C VAL A 42 -1.96 0.19 6.30
N GLY A 43 -1.58 0.47 7.53
CA GLY A 43 -1.71 -0.43 8.67
C GLY A 43 -0.63 -0.13 9.71
N GLU A 44 -0.70 -0.78 10.86
CA GLU A 44 0.26 -0.60 11.95
C GLU A 44 1.64 -1.18 11.64
N SER A 45 2.62 -0.82 12.48
CA SER A 45 3.95 -1.43 12.41
C SER A 45 3.83 -2.95 12.64
N GLY A 46 4.55 -3.73 11.83
CA GLY A 46 4.49 -5.20 11.91
C GLY A 46 3.32 -5.84 11.17
N SER A 47 2.44 -5.09 10.51
CA SER A 47 1.33 -5.68 9.73
C SER A 47 1.75 -6.43 8.46
N GLY A 48 3.01 -6.29 8.01
CA GLY A 48 3.55 -6.99 6.84
C GLY A 48 3.83 -6.09 5.62
N LYS A 49 3.56 -4.77 5.69
CA LYS A 49 3.66 -3.85 4.53
C LYS A 49 5.02 -3.85 3.84
N SER A 50 6.10 -3.62 4.58
CA SER A 50 7.47 -3.59 4.03
C SER A 50 7.84 -4.95 3.42
N VAL A 51 7.49 -6.05 4.10
CA VAL A 51 7.72 -7.41 3.57
C VAL A 51 6.93 -7.64 2.29
N THR A 52 5.69 -7.13 2.19
CA THR A 52 4.91 -7.17 0.94
C THR A 52 5.66 -6.45 -0.17
N CYS A 53 6.06 -5.19 0.04
CA CYS A 53 6.79 -4.40 -0.96
C CYS A 53 8.10 -5.05 -1.41
N GLU A 54 8.89 -5.57 -0.48
CA GLU A 54 10.16 -6.25 -0.77
C GLU A 54 9.96 -7.58 -1.50
N SER A 55 8.85 -8.27 -1.24
CA SER A 55 8.52 -9.55 -1.88
C SER A 55 8.14 -9.40 -3.35
N LEU A 56 7.59 -8.25 -3.77
CA LEU A 56 7.17 -8.00 -5.16
C LEU A 56 8.28 -8.27 -6.17
N THR A 57 9.49 -7.89 -5.82
CA THR A 57 10.67 -8.05 -6.68
C THR A 57 11.71 -9.01 -6.07
N GLY A 58 11.34 -9.75 -5.02
CA GLY A 58 12.21 -10.74 -4.38
C GLY A 58 13.47 -10.16 -3.71
N ILE A 59 13.43 -8.88 -3.28
CA ILE A 59 14.55 -8.25 -2.55
C ILE A 59 14.51 -8.51 -1.05
N VAL A 60 13.42 -9.10 -0.54
CA VAL A 60 13.35 -9.52 0.85
C VAL A 60 14.51 -10.46 1.18
N PRO A 61 15.24 -10.22 2.32
CA PRO A 61 16.41 -11.03 2.67
C PRO A 61 16.05 -12.53 2.84
N GLN A 62 16.63 -13.39 2.05
CA GLN A 62 16.41 -14.83 2.07
C GLN A 62 17.72 -15.57 2.39
N PRO A 63 17.89 -16.20 3.58
CA PRO A 63 16.99 -16.19 4.75
C PRO A 63 17.02 -14.86 5.54
N PRO A 64 16.11 -14.60 6.52
CA PRO A 64 15.12 -15.51 7.12
C PRO A 64 13.78 -15.59 6.37
N ALA A 65 13.52 -14.70 5.41
CA ALA A 65 12.29 -14.76 4.63
C ALA A 65 12.30 -15.90 3.60
N GLU A 66 11.11 -16.38 3.27
CA GLU A 66 10.86 -17.34 2.19
C GLU A 66 9.53 -16.95 1.52
N ILE A 67 9.55 -16.66 0.21
CA ILE A 67 8.33 -16.51 -0.59
C ILE A 67 7.83 -17.92 -0.87
N VAL A 68 6.73 -18.31 -0.23
CA VAL A 68 6.23 -19.69 -0.23
C VAL A 68 5.08 -19.91 -1.23
N GLY A 69 4.54 -18.83 -1.81
CA GLY A 69 3.45 -18.94 -2.79
C GLY A 69 3.01 -17.59 -3.31
N GLY A 70 2.10 -17.65 -4.28
CA GLY A 70 1.54 -16.51 -4.98
C GLY A 70 2.27 -16.16 -6.27
N GLU A 71 1.65 -15.28 -7.05
CA GLU A 71 2.17 -14.79 -8.32
C GLU A 71 2.26 -13.27 -8.29
N VAL A 72 3.35 -12.72 -8.82
CA VAL A 72 3.54 -11.29 -9.06
C VAL A 72 3.80 -11.09 -10.54
N THR A 73 2.89 -10.40 -11.20
CA THR A 73 2.98 -10.06 -12.63
C THR A 73 3.15 -8.56 -12.80
N PHE A 74 4.15 -8.14 -13.56
CA PHE A 74 4.43 -6.76 -13.89
C PHE A 74 4.45 -6.57 -15.41
N ASP A 75 3.59 -5.72 -15.92
CA ASP A 75 3.42 -5.41 -17.35
C ASP A 75 3.34 -6.69 -18.22
N GLY A 76 2.55 -7.67 -17.73
CA GLY A 76 2.35 -8.97 -18.39
C GLY A 76 3.49 -9.97 -18.25
N VAL A 77 4.50 -9.69 -17.42
CA VAL A 77 5.62 -10.60 -17.12
C VAL A 77 5.54 -11.09 -15.69
N THR A 78 5.43 -12.40 -15.49
CA THR A 78 5.44 -13.02 -14.16
C THR A 78 6.83 -12.94 -13.54
N LEU A 79 6.99 -12.07 -12.53
CA LEU A 79 8.27 -11.83 -11.85
C LEU A 79 8.70 -13.01 -10.98
N THR A 80 7.76 -13.71 -10.36
CA THR A 80 8.00 -14.86 -9.48
C THR A 80 8.63 -16.04 -10.19
N ASP A 81 8.51 -16.11 -11.53
CA ASP A 81 9.09 -17.15 -12.36
C ASP A 81 10.46 -16.77 -12.94
N LEU A 82 10.90 -15.53 -12.76
CA LEU A 82 12.15 -15.04 -13.33
C LEU A 82 13.36 -15.53 -12.54
N GLU A 83 14.41 -15.91 -13.28
CA GLU A 83 15.74 -16.08 -12.69
C GLU A 83 16.30 -14.74 -12.19
N GLU A 84 17.13 -14.77 -11.16
CA GLU A 84 17.71 -13.59 -10.50
C GLU A 84 18.35 -12.59 -11.49
N GLY A 85 19.00 -13.08 -12.55
CA GLY A 85 19.61 -12.22 -13.58
C GLY A 85 18.58 -11.35 -14.29
N ARG A 86 17.44 -11.93 -14.67
CA ARG A 86 16.35 -11.22 -15.36
C ARG A 86 15.58 -10.31 -14.38
N LEU A 87 15.42 -10.75 -13.14
CA LEU A 87 14.76 -9.96 -12.12
C LEU A 87 15.56 -8.68 -11.78
N ARG A 88 16.91 -8.75 -11.83
CA ARG A 88 17.78 -7.57 -11.70
C ARG A 88 17.59 -6.56 -12.81
N GLU A 89 17.33 -7.00 -14.04
CA GLU A 89 17.08 -6.09 -15.18
C GLU A 89 15.78 -5.28 -14.95
N VAL A 90 14.78 -5.84 -14.25
CA VAL A 90 13.53 -5.17 -13.93
C VAL A 90 13.69 -4.21 -12.74
N ARG A 91 14.50 -4.63 -11.75
CA ARG A 91 14.80 -3.82 -10.55
C ARG A 91 15.62 -2.59 -10.92
N GLY A 92 15.17 -1.43 -10.47
CA GLY A 92 15.86 -0.17 -10.69
C GLY A 92 15.67 0.45 -12.08
N ASP A 93 15.35 -0.35 -13.10
CA ASP A 93 15.04 0.14 -14.45
C ASP A 93 13.54 0.45 -14.57
N ARG A 94 12.69 -0.57 -14.35
CA ARG A 94 11.25 -0.44 -14.51
C ARG A 94 10.49 -0.37 -13.19
N ILE A 95 11.01 -1.03 -12.13
CA ILE A 95 10.46 -1.00 -10.78
C ILE A 95 11.52 -0.42 -9.85
N ALA A 96 11.28 0.78 -9.34
CA ALA A 96 12.15 1.40 -8.36
C ALA A 96 11.61 1.27 -6.94
N HIS A 97 12.51 1.18 -5.95
CA HIS A 97 12.17 1.08 -4.54
C HIS A 97 12.75 2.24 -3.74
N VAL A 98 11.92 2.84 -2.88
CA VAL A 98 12.35 3.74 -1.81
C VAL A 98 12.13 3.03 -0.48
N PHE A 99 13.22 2.69 0.21
CA PHE A 99 13.14 1.94 1.47
C PHE A 99 12.89 2.85 2.67
N GLN A 100 12.28 2.30 3.71
CA GLN A 100 11.96 2.98 4.96
C GLN A 100 13.21 3.59 5.65
N ASN A 101 14.38 2.93 5.55
CA ASN A 101 15.60 3.40 6.16
C ASN A 101 16.61 3.95 5.13
N PRO A 102 16.69 5.28 4.94
CA PRO A 102 17.59 5.88 3.96
C PRO A 102 19.08 5.75 4.31
N GLN A 103 19.40 5.38 5.56
CA GLN A 103 20.80 5.24 5.98
C GLN A 103 21.47 4.02 5.34
N GLY A 104 20.70 2.98 5.02
CA GLY A 104 21.19 1.78 4.34
C GLY A 104 21.15 1.88 2.80
N SER A 105 20.47 2.89 2.25
CA SER A 105 20.26 3.03 0.80
C SER A 105 21.38 3.82 0.11
N LEU A 106 22.15 4.63 0.85
CA LEU A 106 23.23 5.43 0.29
C LEU A 106 24.59 4.89 0.73
N ASP A 107 25.49 4.71 -0.23
CA ASP A 107 26.87 4.31 0.06
C ASP A 107 27.65 5.51 0.66
N PRO A 108 28.20 5.37 1.89
CA PRO A 108 28.86 6.46 2.58
C PRO A 108 30.21 6.89 1.97
N VAL A 109 30.79 6.09 1.06
CA VAL A 109 32.10 6.37 0.45
C VAL A 109 32.02 7.12 -0.87
N TYR A 110 30.83 7.25 -1.46
CA TYR A 110 30.59 8.04 -2.67
C TYR A 110 29.80 9.31 -2.34
N THR A 111 30.04 10.36 -3.14
CA THR A 111 29.24 11.60 -3.00
C THR A 111 27.80 11.38 -3.43
N VAL A 112 26.91 12.22 -2.95
CA VAL A 112 25.47 12.14 -3.29
C VAL A 112 25.27 12.25 -4.80
N GLY A 113 25.95 13.20 -5.45
CA GLY A 113 25.82 13.38 -6.90
C GLY A 113 26.36 12.20 -7.70
N GLN A 114 27.45 11.55 -7.24
CA GLN A 114 27.99 10.36 -7.90
C GLN A 114 26.96 9.21 -7.91
N GLN A 115 26.25 8.97 -6.82
CA GLN A 115 25.26 7.90 -6.72
C GLN A 115 24.05 8.15 -7.64
N VAL A 116 23.57 9.39 -7.74
CA VAL A 116 22.50 9.73 -8.69
C VAL A 116 22.98 9.61 -10.15
N VAL A 117 24.20 10.07 -10.46
CA VAL A 117 24.78 9.91 -11.80
C VAL A 117 24.98 8.46 -12.16
N GLU A 118 25.42 7.62 -11.23
CA GLU A 118 25.57 6.18 -11.44
C GLU A 118 24.23 5.53 -11.82
N ALA A 119 23.16 5.82 -11.07
CA ALA A 119 21.83 5.33 -11.38
C ALA A 119 21.35 5.78 -12.79
N ILE A 120 21.52 7.07 -13.13
CA ILE A 120 21.21 7.58 -14.48
C ILE A 120 22.02 6.83 -15.55
N THR A 121 23.32 6.64 -15.34
CA THR A 121 24.20 6.05 -16.36
C THR A 121 23.96 4.55 -16.56
N ILE A 122 23.52 3.85 -15.51
CA ILE A 122 23.20 2.41 -15.58
C ILE A 122 21.90 2.19 -16.36
N HIS A 123 20.89 3.03 -16.13
CA HIS A 123 19.51 2.79 -16.61
C HIS A 123 19.12 3.66 -17.82
N CYS A 124 19.79 4.80 -18.03
CA CYS A 124 19.51 5.70 -19.14
C CYS A 124 20.71 5.77 -20.09
N ASP A 125 20.47 5.98 -21.37
CA ASP A 125 21.53 6.21 -22.36
C ASP A 125 22.07 7.65 -22.28
N VAL A 126 22.42 8.08 -21.06
CA VAL A 126 22.91 9.42 -20.72
C VAL A 126 24.18 9.32 -19.89
N ALA A 127 25.23 10.04 -20.29
CA ALA A 127 26.52 10.01 -19.59
C ALA A 127 27.22 11.38 -19.52
N GLY A 128 28.28 11.47 -18.73
CA GLY A 128 29.15 12.65 -18.65
C GLY A 128 28.42 13.90 -18.12
N ALA A 129 28.55 15.01 -18.81
CA ALA A 129 28.00 16.30 -18.38
C ALA A 129 26.46 16.30 -18.34
N ALA A 130 25.81 15.62 -19.28
CA ALA A 130 24.35 15.52 -19.32
C ALA A 130 23.80 14.71 -18.13
N ALA A 131 24.46 13.60 -17.75
CA ALA A 131 24.08 12.85 -16.57
C ALA A 131 24.25 13.68 -15.27
N ARG A 132 25.32 14.48 -15.18
CA ARG A 132 25.51 15.40 -14.04
C ARG A 132 24.41 16.46 -13.98
N GLU A 133 24.03 17.05 -15.11
CA GLU A 133 22.97 18.06 -15.18
C GLU A 133 21.62 17.47 -14.73
N ARG A 134 21.26 16.30 -15.27
CA ARG A 134 20.04 15.56 -14.86
C ARG A 134 20.06 15.20 -13.39
N ALA A 135 21.19 14.77 -12.84
CA ALA A 135 21.33 14.46 -11.41
C ALA A 135 21.10 15.70 -10.53
N VAL A 136 21.61 16.87 -10.93
CA VAL A 136 21.37 18.14 -10.20
C VAL A 136 19.90 18.55 -10.29
N GLU A 137 19.23 18.30 -11.41
CA GLU A 137 17.79 18.53 -11.56
C GLU A 137 17.00 17.64 -10.61
N LEU A 138 17.20 16.33 -10.63
CA LEU A 138 16.54 15.38 -9.71
C LEU A 138 16.74 15.76 -8.24
N LEU A 139 17.97 16.11 -7.85
CA LEU A 139 18.25 16.58 -6.48
C LEU A 139 17.49 17.87 -6.14
N ARG A 140 17.26 18.75 -7.11
CA ARG A 140 16.48 19.98 -6.93
C ARG A 140 14.98 19.67 -6.80
N ASP A 141 14.47 18.76 -7.61
CA ASP A 141 13.06 18.36 -7.63
C ASP A 141 12.65 17.72 -6.31
N VAL A 142 13.48 16.83 -5.76
CA VAL A 142 13.27 16.28 -4.41
C VAL A 142 13.56 17.30 -3.29
N GLY A 143 13.85 18.55 -3.61
CA GLY A 143 13.99 19.65 -2.65
C GLY A 143 15.31 19.72 -1.91
N ILE A 144 16.42 19.23 -2.48
CA ILE A 144 17.75 19.48 -1.91
C ILE A 144 18.13 20.95 -2.16
N PRO A 145 18.35 21.74 -1.10
CA PRO A 145 18.68 23.16 -1.27
C PRO A 145 20.09 23.31 -1.86
N ARG A 146 20.24 24.19 -2.87
CA ARG A 146 21.52 24.40 -3.57
C ARG A 146 22.13 23.09 -4.10
N ALA A 147 21.32 22.29 -4.80
CA ALA A 147 21.66 20.94 -5.25
C ALA A 147 23.02 20.88 -5.98
N GLY A 148 23.34 21.88 -6.84
CA GLY A 148 24.62 21.95 -7.54
C GLY A 148 25.85 22.10 -6.62
N ASP A 149 25.71 22.86 -5.53
CA ASP A 149 26.82 23.06 -4.57
C ASP A 149 27.04 21.81 -3.71
N ARG A 150 25.93 21.10 -3.39
CA ARG A 150 25.93 19.90 -2.54
C ARG A 150 26.17 18.60 -3.29
N PHE A 151 26.29 18.66 -4.60
CA PHE A 151 26.50 17.48 -5.46
C PHE A 151 27.73 16.66 -5.05
N ASP A 152 28.82 17.32 -4.65
CA ASP A 152 30.07 16.70 -4.29
C ASP A 152 30.20 16.44 -2.75
N GLU A 153 29.10 16.66 -1.96
CA GLU A 153 29.04 16.33 -0.54
C GLU A 153 28.71 14.83 -0.35
N TYR A 154 29.09 14.28 0.81
CA TYR A 154 28.86 12.88 1.17
C TYR A 154 27.56 12.70 1.97
N PRO A 155 26.99 11.49 2.02
CA PRO A 155 25.73 11.23 2.74
C PRO A 155 25.77 11.64 4.23
N HIS A 156 26.91 11.55 4.90
CA HIS A 156 27.05 11.93 6.31
C HIS A 156 26.96 13.46 6.55
N GLU A 157 27.11 14.28 5.52
CA GLU A 157 26.95 15.74 5.58
C GLU A 157 25.47 16.17 5.43
N PHE A 158 24.57 15.21 5.16
CA PHE A 158 23.13 15.43 4.99
C PHE A 158 22.35 15.03 6.25
N SER A 159 21.26 15.75 6.55
CA SER A 159 20.30 15.32 7.58
C SER A 159 19.57 14.03 7.15
N GLY A 160 18.91 13.36 8.11
CA GLY A 160 18.11 12.16 7.80
C GLY A 160 17.10 12.38 6.69
N GLY A 161 16.30 13.44 6.79
CA GLY A 161 15.32 13.79 5.75
C GLY A 161 15.93 14.21 4.41
N MET A 162 17.17 14.76 4.42
CA MET A 162 17.88 15.04 3.15
C MET A 162 18.38 13.74 2.52
N ARG A 163 18.86 12.78 3.30
CA ARG A 163 19.25 11.44 2.78
C ARG A 163 18.06 10.71 2.19
N GLN A 164 16.88 10.80 2.84
CA GLN A 164 15.64 10.23 2.29
C GLN A 164 15.32 10.81 0.91
N ARG A 165 15.41 12.12 0.75
CA ARG A 165 15.19 12.79 -0.54
C ARG A 165 16.20 12.40 -1.62
N VAL A 166 17.46 12.23 -1.23
CA VAL A 166 18.48 11.71 -2.15
C VAL A 166 18.17 10.28 -2.59
N ALA A 167 17.73 9.42 -1.66
CA ALA A 167 17.29 8.06 -2.01
C ALA A 167 16.09 8.06 -3.00
N ILE A 168 15.16 9.00 -2.84
CA ILE A 168 14.07 9.19 -3.81
C ILE A 168 14.65 9.65 -5.16
N ALA A 169 15.59 10.60 -5.19
CA ALA A 169 16.22 11.04 -6.44
C ALA A 169 16.96 9.89 -7.16
N VAL A 170 17.62 9.00 -6.41
CA VAL A 170 18.25 7.78 -6.96
C VAL A 170 17.20 6.84 -7.54
N ALA A 171 16.08 6.62 -6.85
CA ALA A 171 14.99 5.77 -7.33
C ALA A 171 14.34 6.31 -8.60
N LEU A 172 14.21 7.64 -8.72
CA LEU A 172 13.63 8.30 -9.89
C LEU A 172 14.62 8.46 -11.07
N ALA A 173 15.89 8.17 -10.84
CA ALA A 173 16.94 8.37 -11.87
C ALA A 173 16.74 7.54 -13.14
N ALA A 174 16.08 6.39 -13.02
CA ALA A 174 15.80 5.46 -14.12
C ALA A 174 14.48 5.75 -14.85
N ASP A 175 13.68 6.72 -14.40
CA ASP A 175 12.34 7.00 -14.94
C ASP A 175 11.44 5.75 -14.91
N PRO A 176 11.18 5.18 -13.71
CA PRO A 176 10.54 3.87 -13.57
C PRO A 176 9.07 3.89 -13.96
N ASP A 177 8.55 2.76 -14.48
CA ASP A 177 7.10 2.57 -14.70
C ASP A 177 6.33 2.41 -13.38
N LEU A 178 6.97 1.84 -12.34
CA LEU A 178 6.40 1.63 -11.00
C LEU A 178 7.36 2.08 -9.91
N LEU A 179 6.89 2.92 -9.00
CA LEU A 179 7.62 3.30 -7.79
C LEU A 179 6.97 2.66 -6.57
N VAL A 180 7.72 1.82 -5.85
CA VAL A 180 7.33 1.24 -4.56
C VAL A 180 8.02 2.05 -3.46
N ALA A 181 7.25 2.84 -2.73
CA ALA A 181 7.77 3.77 -1.74
C ALA A 181 7.32 3.38 -0.32
N ASP A 182 8.26 2.85 0.49
CA ASP A 182 8.00 2.47 1.87
C ASP A 182 8.35 3.63 2.81
N GLU A 183 7.32 4.27 3.33
CA GLU A 183 7.38 5.43 4.22
C GLU A 183 8.29 6.57 3.70
N PRO A 184 8.14 7.03 2.45
CA PRO A 184 9.08 7.96 1.82
C PRO A 184 9.14 9.34 2.47
N THR A 185 8.13 9.70 3.28
CA THR A 185 8.03 10.99 3.96
C THR A 185 8.33 10.94 5.45
N THR A 186 8.70 9.78 5.99
CA THR A 186 9.11 9.65 7.40
C THR A 186 10.38 10.46 7.67
N SER A 187 10.40 11.21 8.76
CA SER A 187 11.53 12.11 9.16
C SER A 187 11.75 13.33 8.26
N VAL A 188 10.77 13.70 7.43
CA VAL A 188 10.79 14.91 6.60
C VAL A 188 9.87 15.96 7.22
N ASP A 189 10.26 17.25 7.17
CA ASP A 189 9.40 18.33 7.65
C ASP A 189 8.16 18.52 6.75
N VAL A 190 7.10 19.12 7.31
CA VAL A 190 5.78 19.25 6.65
C VAL A 190 5.86 19.98 5.30
N THR A 191 6.74 20.99 5.19
CA THR A 191 6.86 21.75 3.95
C THR A 191 7.50 20.90 2.83
N VAL A 192 8.50 20.13 3.20
CA VAL A 192 9.18 19.22 2.25
C VAL A 192 8.30 18.02 1.94
N GLN A 193 7.53 17.52 2.92
CA GLN A 193 6.56 16.46 2.70
C GLN A 193 5.54 16.87 1.63
N ALA A 194 4.97 18.09 1.73
CA ALA A 194 4.02 18.61 0.73
C ALA A 194 4.64 18.65 -0.69
N ARG A 195 5.91 19.07 -0.80
CA ARG A 195 6.62 19.10 -2.08
C ARG A 195 6.88 17.70 -2.66
N LEU A 196 7.19 16.70 -1.81
CA LEU A 196 7.36 15.33 -2.25
C LEU A 196 6.03 14.72 -2.71
N ILE A 197 4.94 15.05 -2.02
CA ILE A 197 3.59 14.67 -2.42
C ILE A 197 3.26 15.22 -3.81
N GLU A 198 3.52 16.52 -4.04
CA GLU A 198 3.32 17.15 -5.35
C GLU A 198 4.18 16.47 -6.44
N LEU A 199 5.49 16.28 -6.21
CA LEU A 199 6.39 15.62 -7.15
C LEU A 199 5.92 14.20 -7.52
N LEU A 200 5.51 13.39 -6.54
CA LEU A 200 5.06 12.03 -6.80
C LEU A 200 3.67 11.99 -7.46
N GLY A 201 2.81 12.98 -7.16
CA GLY A 201 1.55 13.18 -7.87
C GLY A 201 1.76 13.51 -9.36
N ASP A 202 2.68 14.42 -9.67
CA ASP A 202 3.04 14.75 -11.06
C ASP A 202 3.53 13.51 -11.83
N LEU A 203 4.33 12.63 -11.19
CA LEU A 203 4.78 11.37 -11.78
C LEU A 203 3.63 10.40 -12.07
N ALA A 204 2.63 10.34 -11.18
CA ALA A 204 1.44 9.53 -11.43
C ALA A 204 0.65 10.08 -12.63
N GLU A 205 0.46 11.40 -12.73
CA GLU A 205 -0.18 12.04 -13.88
C GLU A 205 0.56 11.77 -15.20
N GLU A 206 1.90 11.60 -15.15
CA GLU A 206 2.73 11.22 -16.29
C GLU A 206 2.64 9.73 -16.63
N GLY A 207 2.01 8.91 -15.79
CA GLY A 207 1.72 7.49 -16.04
C GLY A 207 2.52 6.51 -15.18
N THR A 208 3.35 6.96 -14.25
CA THR A 208 4.05 6.09 -13.28
C THR A 208 3.06 5.54 -12.28
N GLY A 209 2.99 4.21 -12.12
CA GLY A 209 2.22 3.59 -11.03
C GLY A 209 2.93 3.81 -9.69
N LEU A 210 2.17 4.10 -8.62
CA LEU A 210 2.73 4.30 -7.28
C LEU A 210 2.13 3.30 -6.28
N LEU A 211 2.98 2.52 -5.62
CA LEU A 211 2.62 1.77 -4.42
C LEU A 211 3.25 2.47 -3.21
N TRP A 212 2.43 3.17 -2.44
CA TRP A 212 2.89 4.00 -1.33
C TRP A 212 2.52 3.39 0.01
N VAL A 213 3.52 3.01 0.80
CA VAL A 213 3.32 2.57 2.19
C VAL A 213 3.43 3.77 3.11
N THR A 214 2.44 3.96 3.96
CA THR A 214 2.46 4.98 5.01
C THR A 214 1.54 4.61 6.17
N HIS A 215 1.82 5.17 7.32
CA HIS A 215 0.93 5.15 8.49
C HIS A 215 0.28 6.52 8.74
N ASP A 216 0.55 7.56 7.93
CA ASP A 216 -0.06 8.90 8.08
C ASP A 216 -1.32 9.03 7.21
N PRO A 217 -2.53 9.06 7.80
CA PRO A 217 -3.78 9.15 7.04
C PRO A 217 -3.92 10.47 6.26
N ARG A 218 -3.20 11.52 6.66
CA ARG A 218 -3.21 12.80 5.94
C ARG A 218 -2.48 12.67 4.60
N VAL A 219 -1.41 11.88 4.57
CA VAL A 219 -0.72 11.54 3.33
C VAL A 219 -1.63 10.71 2.45
N VAL A 220 -2.24 9.65 3.02
CA VAL A 220 -3.17 8.77 2.26
C VAL A 220 -4.28 9.60 1.62
N ALA A 221 -4.95 10.47 2.39
CA ALA A 221 -6.03 11.31 1.89
C ALA A 221 -5.58 12.34 0.82
N ALA A 222 -4.29 12.66 0.76
CA ALA A 222 -3.75 13.63 -0.19
C ALA A 222 -3.29 13.00 -1.51
N VAL A 223 -2.91 11.72 -1.51
CA VAL A 223 -2.24 11.10 -2.67
C VAL A 223 -2.96 9.87 -3.23
N ALA A 224 -3.77 9.16 -2.43
CA ALA A 224 -4.29 7.87 -2.82
C ALA A 224 -5.51 7.98 -3.73
N ASP A 225 -5.50 7.23 -4.82
CA ASP A 225 -6.72 6.87 -5.55
C ASP A 225 -7.43 5.73 -4.82
N ARG A 226 -6.66 4.71 -4.41
CA ARG A 226 -7.14 3.55 -3.65
C ARG A 226 -6.30 3.28 -2.42
N VAL A 227 -6.94 2.68 -1.41
CA VAL A 227 -6.28 2.25 -0.18
C VAL A 227 -6.47 0.74 0.04
N LEU A 228 -5.41 0.12 0.53
CA LEU A 228 -5.36 -1.26 1.00
C LEU A 228 -5.02 -1.22 2.48
N VAL A 229 -5.90 -1.71 3.34
CA VAL A 229 -5.69 -1.76 4.78
C VAL A 229 -5.17 -3.13 5.17
N MET A 230 -3.95 -3.18 5.72
CA MET A 230 -3.27 -4.43 6.04
C MET A 230 -3.17 -4.66 7.54
N PHE A 231 -3.55 -5.85 7.98
CA PHE A 231 -3.43 -6.31 9.36
C PHE A 231 -3.00 -7.78 9.42
N GLY A 232 -1.99 -8.09 10.26
CA GLY A 232 -1.56 -9.47 10.52
C GLY A 232 -1.21 -10.28 9.27
N GLY A 233 -0.56 -9.66 8.29
CA GLY A 233 -0.13 -10.30 7.05
C GLY A 233 -1.20 -10.40 5.96
N THR A 234 -2.42 -9.87 6.17
CA THR A 234 -3.51 -9.94 5.20
C THR A 234 -4.09 -8.56 4.91
N ILE A 235 -4.69 -8.36 3.73
CA ILE A 235 -5.51 -7.18 3.45
C ILE A 235 -6.89 -7.42 4.04
N VAL A 236 -7.35 -6.52 4.90
CA VAL A 236 -8.66 -6.63 5.58
C VAL A 236 -9.73 -5.73 4.98
N GLU A 237 -9.33 -4.67 4.30
CA GLU A 237 -10.23 -3.76 3.58
C GLU A 237 -9.51 -3.11 2.40
N ARG A 238 -10.23 -2.82 1.34
CA ARG A 238 -9.72 -2.15 0.15
C ARG A 238 -10.82 -1.35 -0.55
N GLY A 239 -10.46 -0.30 -1.25
CA GLY A 239 -11.40 0.48 -2.05
C GLY A 239 -10.88 1.87 -2.41
N PRO A 240 -11.69 2.65 -3.14
CA PRO A 240 -11.44 4.06 -3.36
C PRO A 240 -11.27 4.77 -2.02
N ILE A 241 -10.31 5.70 -1.95
CA ILE A 241 -9.96 6.35 -0.68
C ILE A 241 -11.16 7.06 -0.05
N GLU A 242 -11.97 7.73 -0.86
CA GLU A 242 -13.13 8.49 -0.39
C GLU A 242 -14.18 7.59 0.28
N GLU A 243 -14.42 6.40 -0.29
CA GLU A 243 -15.39 5.44 0.22
C GLU A 243 -14.92 4.81 1.53
N VAL A 244 -13.66 4.32 1.57
CA VAL A 244 -13.11 3.68 2.77
C VAL A 244 -13.00 4.68 3.93
N PHE A 245 -12.68 5.96 3.65
CA PHE A 245 -12.63 7.00 4.70
C PHE A 245 -14.02 7.44 5.17
N ALA A 246 -15.00 7.47 4.27
CA ALA A 246 -16.37 7.86 4.61
C ALA A 246 -17.10 6.77 5.39
N SER A 247 -16.87 5.49 5.04
CA SER A 247 -17.64 4.36 5.54
C SER A 247 -16.77 3.10 5.72
N PRO A 248 -15.77 3.11 6.65
CA PRO A 248 -14.90 1.97 6.84
C PRO A 248 -15.70 0.73 7.28
N GLY A 249 -15.60 -0.35 6.47
CA GLY A 249 -16.39 -1.57 6.65
C GLY A 249 -15.77 -2.56 7.65
N HIS A 250 -14.46 -2.59 7.79
CA HIS A 250 -13.80 -3.52 8.71
C HIS A 250 -13.56 -2.88 10.09
N PRO A 251 -13.87 -3.55 11.21
CA PRO A 251 -13.67 -3.00 12.56
C PRO A 251 -12.22 -2.56 12.86
N TYR A 252 -11.21 -3.20 12.26
CA TYR A 252 -9.83 -2.76 12.36
C TYR A 252 -9.61 -1.41 11.68
N THR A 253 -10.15 -1.21 10.48
CA THR A 253 -10.05 0.06 9.75
C THR A 253 -10.67 1.20 10.53
N GLN A 254 -11.82 0.95 11.15
CA GLN A 254 -12.49 1.91 12.04
C GLN A 254 -11.56 2.28 13.21
N ALA A 255 -11.03 1.28 13.92
CA ALA A 255 -10.12 1.49 15.06
C ALA A 255 -8.82 2.22 14.61
N LEU A 256 -8.26 1.87 13.46
CA LEU A 256 -7.09 2.52 12.89
C LEU A 256 -7.35 4.01 12.64
N PHE A 257 -8.45 4.36 11.98
CA PHE A 257 -8.79 5.75 11.69
C PHE A 257 -9.17 6.55 12.93
N ASP A 258 -9.80 5.93 13.92
CA ASP A 258 -10.10 6.57 15.21
C ASP A 258 -8.83 6.93 15.98
N SER A 259 -7.81 6.07 15.93
CA SER A 259 -6.53 6.36 16.58
C SER A 259 -5.90 7.63 16.05
N TYR A 260 -6.16 7.99 14.78
CA TYR A 260 -5.67 9.20 14.14
C TYR A 260 -6.52 10.45 14.42
N ARG A 261 -7.82 10.29 14.72
CA ARG A 261 -8.74 11.40 15.02
C ARG A 261 -8.73 11.79 16.49
N GLY A 262 -8.30 10.90 17.39
CA GLY A 262 -8.28 11.13 18.83
C GLY A 262 -7.11 11.98 19.33
N PRO A 263 -7.19 12.59 20.52
CA PRO A 263 -6.04 13.17 21.20
C PRO A 263 -5.02 12.05 21.46
N SER A 264 -3.75 12.31 21.14
CA SER A 264 -2.61 11.39 21.30
C SER A 264 -2.68 10.63 22.63
N GLY A 265 -3.05 9.35 22.63
CA GLY A 265 -3.19 8.53 23.84
C GLY A 265 -4.22 7.41 23.78
N SER A 266 -5.00 7.26 22.71
CA SER A 266 -5.80 6.07 22.52
C SER A 266 -4.85 4.89 22.26
N THR A 267 -5.02 3.82 23.01
CA THR A 267 -4.28 2.56 22.92
C THR A 267 -4.21 2.12 21.46
N ASP A 268 -3.00 1.84 21.00
CA ASP A 268 -2.72 1.14 19.75
C ASP A 268 -3.68 -0.07 19.63
N PRO A 269 -4.63 -0.10 18.68
CA PRO A 269 -5.65 -1.14 18.61
C PRO A 269 -5.05 -2.53 18.37
N ALA A 270 -3.81 -2.62 17.93
CA ALA A 270 -3.16 -3.86 17.55
C ALA A 270 -1.89 -4.18 18.34
N ALA A 271 -1.57 -3.51 19.44
CA ALA A 271 -0.48 -3.91 20.34
C ALA A 271 -0.76 -5.28 20.98
N ARG A 272 -0.86 -6.34 20.15
CA ARG A 272 -1.06 -7.73 20.59
C ARG A 272 0.06 -8.59 20.01
N GLU A 273 0.70 -9.32 20.93
CA GLU A 273 1.81 -10.22 20.59
C GLU A 273 1.34 -11.44 19.75
N ASP A 274 0.03 -11.78 19.77
CA ASP A 274 -0.50 -12.97 19.13
C ASP A 274 -1.58 -12.62 18.08
N VAL A 275 -1.17 -12.56 16.80
CA VAL A 275 -2.10 -12.52 15.67
C VAL A 275 -2.51 -13.96 15.33
N PRO A 276 -3.83 -14.28 15.33
CA PRO A 276 -4.29 -15.63 15.02
C PRO A 276 -3.85 -16.08 13.61
N ALA A 277 -3.43 -17.34 13.49
CA ALA A 277 -3.00 -17.89 12.19
C ALA A 277 -4.17 -18.26 11.26
N ASP A 278 -5.35 -18.52 11.80
CA ASP A 278 -6.55 -18.94 11.08
C ASP A 278 -7.71 -18.02 11.37
N GLY A 279 -8.71 -17.95 10.49
CA GLY A 279 -9.86 -17.06 10.60
C GLY A 279 -9.51 -15.59 10.50
N CYS A 280 -10.42 -14.71 10.93
CA CYS A 280 -10.18 -13.27 10.93
C CYS A 280 -8.99 -12.91 11.84
N ARG A 281 -7.97 -12.30 11.28
CA ARG A 281 -6.74 -11.90 11.99
C ARG A 281 -7.00 -10.93 13.14
N PHE A 282 -8.02 -10.07 13.02
CA PHE A 282 -8.37 -9.06 14.01
C PHE A 282 -9.38 -9.55 15.07
N ARG A 283 -9.84 -10.82 15.03
CA ARG A 283 -10.91 -11.32 15.94
C ARG A 283 -10.63 -11.08 17.42
N GLU A 284 -9.39 -11.18 17.86
CA GLU A 284 -9.02 -10.96 19.27
C GLU A 284 -9.13 -9.48 19.70
N GLY A 285 -9.11 -8.55 18.74
CA GLY A 285 -9.27 -7.12 18.94
C GLY A 285 -10.66 -6.60 18.63
N CYS A 286 -11.46 -7.41 17.93
CA CYS A 286 -12.75 -6.99 17.41
C CYS A 286 -13.83 -6.97 18.48
N PRO A 287 -14.52 -5.84 18.74
CA PRO A 287 -15.63 -5.79 19.72
C PRO A 287 -16.84 -6.60 19.27
N HIS A 288 -16.92 -6.94 17.97
CA HIS A 288 -18.02 -7.68 17.35
C HIS A 288 -17.67 -9.14 17.04
N ALA A 289 -16.55 -9.68 17.56
CA ALA A 289 -16.10 -11.03 17.23
C ALA A 289 -17.17 -12.10 17.56
N VAL A 290 -17.42 -12.99 16.59
CA VAL A 290 -18.33 -14.13 16.70
C VAL A 290 -17.59 -15.44 16.41
N PRO A 291 -18.13 -16.60 16.78
CA PRO A 291 -17.46 -17.89 16.54
C PRO A 291 -17.06 -18.12 15.07
N ALA A 292 -17.82 -17.58 14.10
CA ALA A 292 -17.49 -17.65 12.69
C ALA A 292 -16.17 -16.94 12.32
N CYS A 293 -15.79 -15.92 13.08
CA CYS A 293 -14.50 -15.24 12.89
C CYS A 293 -13.28 -16.13 13.22
N ALA A 294 -13.48 -17.22 13.95
CA ALA A 294 -12.42 -18.17 14.29
C ALA A 294 -12.35 -19.37 13.33
N ALA A 295 -13.29 -19.48 12.38
CA ALA A 295 -13.40 -20.66 11.54
C ALA A 295 -12.68 -20.46 10.19
N GLY A 296 -11.91 -21.45 9.77
CA GLY A 296 -11.30 -21.48 8.43
C GLY A 296 -10.20 -20.45 8.21
N ASP A 297 -10.11 -19.97 6.98
CA ASP A 297 -9.16 -18.91 6.57
C ASP A 297 -9.70 -17.51 6.88
N GLN A 298 -8.91 -16.48 6.56
CA GLN A 298 -9.38 -15.09 6.57
C GLN A 298 -10.69 -15.01 5.76
N PRO A 299 -11.75 -14.32 6.27
CA PRO A 299 -12.99 -14.14 5.51
C PRO A 299 -12.72 -13.59 4.11
N PRO A 300 -13.44 -14.02 3.07
CA PRO A 300 -13.31 -13.42 1.76
C PRO A 300 -13.76 -11.96 1.76
N PHE A 301 -13.41 -11.24 0.69
CA PHE A 301 -13.88 -9.87 0.51
C PHE A 301 -15.37 -9.86 0.14
N TYR A 302 -16.12 -9.02 0.82
CA TYR A 302 -17.52 -8.72 0.53
C TYR A 302 -17.65 -7.23 0.25
N PRO A 303 -18.54 -6.81 -0.68
CA PRO A 303 -18.83 -5.39 -0.91
C PRO A 303 -19.29 -4.71 0.38
N VAL A 304 -18.84 -3.49 0.60
CA VAL A 304 -19.34 -2.63 1.68
C VAL A 304 -20.43 -1.77 1.07
N ASP A 305 -21.71 -2.10 1.38
CA ASP A 305 -22.85 -1.33 0.90
C ASP A 305 -22.80 0.10 1.48
N GLY A 306 -22.78 1.11 0.63
CA GLY A 306 -22.94 2.49 1.03
C GLY A 306 -24.30 2.71 1.72
N ALA A 307 -24.38 3.67 2.62
CA ALA A 307 -25.54 3.90 3.48
C ALA A 307 -26.87 4.22 2.75
N ASP A 308 -26.87 4.36 1.43
CA ASP A 308 -28.00 4.82 0.63
C ASP A 308 -28.83 3.69 -0.03
N ASP A 309 -28.28 2.45 -0.16
CA ASP A 309 -29.00 1.36 -0.87
C ASP A 309 -29.97 0.54 0.01
N ASN A 310 -30.02 0.77 1.32
CA ASN A 310 -30.82 -0.05 2.24
C ASN A 310 -32.26 0.48 2.46
N ALA A 311 -32.66 1.59 1.80
CA ALA A 311 -34.02 2.14 1.93
C ALA A 311 -35.05 1.45 1.03
N ASP A 312 -34.64 0.75 -0.04
CA ASP A 312 -35.55 0.19 -1.05
C ASP A 312 -35.74 -1.35 -1.00
N ARG A 313 -35.08 -2.05 -0.05
CA ARG A 313 -35.16 -3.53 0.05
C ARG A 313 -36.27 -4.07 0.98
N ALA A 314 -37.06 -3.21 1.59
CA ALA A 314 -38.24 -3.60 2.35
C ALA A 314 -39.49 -3.36 1.51
N ASP A 315 -39.86 -4.27 0.65
CA ASP A 315 -41.20 -4.59 0.12
C ASP A 315 -41.13 -5.06 -1.36
N THR A 316 -40.79 -6.31 -1.55
CA THR A 316 -41.34 -7.10 -2.69
C THR A 316 -41.29 -8.57 -2.31
N ASP A 317 -42.31 -9.02 -1.57
CA ASP A 317 -42.77 -10.40 -1.61
C ASP A 317 -43.64 -10.58 -2.85
N ASP A 318 -43.54 -11.79 -3.43
CA ASP A 318 -44.40 -12.40 -4.44
C ASP A 318 -44.16 -12.01 -5.92
N ASP A 319 -43.58 -12.88 -6.74
CA ASP A 319 -44.30 -13.78 -7.63
C ASP A 319 -43.35 -14.74 -8.40
N HIS A 320 -43.89 -15.94 -8.66
CA HIS A 320 -43.27 -17.07 -9.34
C HIS A 320 -42.92 -16.82 -10.81
N GLY A 321 -41.83 -17.44 -11.25
CA GLY A 321 -41.58 -17.61 -12.69
C GLY A 321 -40.33 -18.45 -12.99
N ASP A 322 -40.58 -19.78 -13.18
CA ASP A 322 -39.60 -20.71 -13.75
C ASP A 322 -39.07 -20.24 -15.12
N SER A 323 -37.75 -20.24 -15.29
CA SER A 323 -37.16 -20.53 -16.60
C SER A 323 -35.73 -21.04 -16.45
N ASP A 324 -35.57 -22.32 -16.83
CA ASP A 324 -34.31 -22.99 -17.09
C ASP A 324 -33.46 -22.25 -18.13
N GLY A 325 -32.15 -22.16 -17.89
CA GLY A 325 -31.21 -21.59 -18.86
C GLY A 325 -29.76 -21.79 -18.41
N ASP A 326 -29.28 -23.01 -18.70
CA ASP A 326 -27.88 -23.43 -18.74
C ASP A 326 -27.00 -22.40 -19.46
N SER A 327 -25.91 -22.00 -18.82
CA SER A 327 -24.57 -21.91 -19.44
C SER A 327 -23.58 -21.42 -18.40
N GLY A 328 -22.70 -22.35 -17.97
CA GLY A 328 -21.51 -22.01 -17.28
C GLY A 328 -20.61 -21.11 -18.13
N ASP A 329 -20.14 -20.08 -17.52
CA ASP A 329 -18.87 -19.47 -17.88
C ASP A 329 -18.22 -19.06 -16.56
N SER A 330 -17.24 -19.85 -16.17
CA SER A 330 -16.32 -19.56 -15.09
C SER A 330 -15.41 -18.44 -15.58
N ASP A 331 -15.78 -17.21 -15.32
CA ASP A 331 -14.90 -16.05 -15.44
C ASP A 331 -14.24 -15.79 -14.08
N ASP A 332 -13.44 -16.75 -13.67
CA ASP A 332 -12.56 -16.64 -12.52
C ASP A 332 -11.23 -16.02 -12.97
N GLY A 333 -11.07 -14.74 -12.79
CA GLY A 333 -9.79 -14.13 -12.92
C GLY A 333 -9.79 -12.82 -13.66
N HIS A 334 -10.32 -11.79 -13.08
CA HIS A 334 -9.91 -10.38 -13.29
C HIS A 334 -10.79 -9.51 -12.42
N ALA A 335 -10.36 -9.29 -11.18
CA ALA A 335 -10.80 -8.07 -10.51
C ALA A 335 -9.95 -7.85 -9.26
N ALA A 336 -8.85 -7.17 -9.43
CA ALA A 336 -8.53 -6.15 -8.46
C ALA A 336 -9.61 -5.08 -8.62
N SER A 337 -10.83 -5.37 -8.15
CA SER A 337 -11.96 -4.47 -8.34
C SER A 337 -11.67 -3.17 -7.60
N SER A 338 -11.94 -2.04 -8.26
CA SER A 338 -11.98 -0.70 -7.67
C SER A 338 -13.09 -0.58 -6.61
N GLU A 339 -13.86 -1.61 -6.37
CA GLU A 339 -15.00 -1.62 -5.46
C GLU A 339 -14.54 -1.64 -4.00
N HIS A 340 -15.23 -0.87 -3.17
CA HIS A 340 -15.05 -0.89 -1.73
C HIS A 340 -15.48 -2.26 -1.17
N ALA A 341 -14.54 -2.98 -0.56
CA ALA A 341 -14.78 -4.32 -0.04
C ALA A 341 -14.00 -4.58 1.26
N ALA A 342 -14.64 -5.29 2.20
CA ALA A 342 -14.06 -5.66 3.47
C ALA A 342 -14.05 -7.17 3.69
N SER A 343 -12.96 -7.69 4.24
CA SER A 343 -12.79 -9.10 4.62
C SER A 343 -13.35 -9.33 6.03
N CYS A 344 -14.68 -9.23 6.16
CA CYS A 344 -15.39 -9.35 7.43
C CYS A 344 -16.67 -10.17 7.27
N VAL A 345 -16.92 -11.12 8.18
CA VAL A 345 -18.10 -12.00 8.15
C VAL A 345 -19.42 -11.24 8.16
N TYR A 346 -19.45 -10.03 8.76
CA TYR A 346 -20.66 -9.23 8.86
C TYR A 346 -21.16 -8.67 7.54
N HIS A 347 -20.30 -8.55 6.52
CA HIS A 347 -20.68 -8.18 5.16
C HIS A 347 -21.09 -9.40 4.31
N GLY A 348 -20.86 -10.62 4.85
CA GLY A 348 -21.16 -11.86 4.15
C GLY A 348 -22.59 -12.36 4.37
N PRO A 349 -23.00 -13.41 3.64
CA PRO A 349 -24.34 -13.95 3.71
C PRO A 349 -24.68 -14.48 5.11
N GLY A 350 -25.89 -14.14 5.59
CA GLY A 350 -26.40 -14.59 6.90
C GLY A 350 -25.99 -13.74 8.08
N TYR A 351 -25.29 -12.63 7.87
CA TYR A 351 -24.92 -11.66 8.89
C TYR A 351 -25.46 -10.26 8.52
N ASP A 352 -25.52 -9.38 9.53
CA ASP A 352 -26.02 -8.01 9.37
C ASP A 352 -24.82 -7.03 9.46
N ALA A 353 -24.47 -6.44 8.33
CA ALA A 353 -23.42 -5.42 8.25
C ALA A 353 -23.72 -4.20 9.15
N GLY A 354 -24.99 -3.91 9.42
CA GLY A 354 -25.40 -2.83 10.32
C GLY A 354 -24.78 -2.91 11.72
N VAL A 355 -24.39 -4.10 12.17
CA VAL A 355 -23.73 -4.31 13.47
C VAL A 355 -22.38 -3.60 13.53
N VAL A 356 -21.54 -3.76 12.50
CA VAL A 356 -20.21 -3.14 12.43
C VAL A 356 -20.26 -1.72 11.88
N MET A 357 -21.23 -1.42 10.98
CA MET A 357 -21.38 -0.09 10.37
C MET A 357 -22.04 0.94 11.29
N ALA A 358 -22.72 0.52 12.37
CA ALA A 358 -23.30 1.43 13.35
C ALA A 358 -22.23 2.27 14.06
N ASP A 359 -21.07 1.68 14.34
CA ASP A 359 -19.94 2.38 14.97
C ASP A 359 -19.29 3.37 14.00
N ALA A 360 -19.18 3.02 12.72
CA ALA A 360 -18.67 3.91 11.68
C ALA A 360 -19.51 5.20 11.51
N ARG A 361 -20.84 5.09 11.62
CA ARG A 361 -21.76 6.26 11.49
C ARG A 361 -21.63 7.24 12.67
N GLY A 362 -21.27 6.76 13.86
CA GLY A 362 -20.99 7.61 15.03
C GLY A 362 -19.79 8.55 14.81
N MET A 363 -18.89 8.18 13.92
CA MET A 363 -17.66 8.90 13.59
C MET A 363 -17.89 10.10 12.66
N GLY A 364 -18.87 10.04 11.75
CA GLY A 364 -19.20 11.15 10.81
C GLY A 364 -19.95 12.32 11.44
N ALA A 365 -20.71 12.09 12.50
CA ALA A 365 -21.60 13.09 13.10
C ALA A 365 -20.90 14.10 14.05
N GLY A 366 -19.62 13.91 14.34
CA GLY A 366 -18.85 14.76 15.29
C GLY A 366 -18.38 16.11 14.73
N ASN A 367 -18.36 16.31 13.43
CA ASN A 367 -17.70 17.46 12.81
C ASN A 367 -18.63 18.62 12.40
N GLU A 368 -19.95 18.45 12.50
CA GLU A 368 -20.90 19.52 12.09
C GLU A 368 -21.38 20.44 13.23
N ARG A 369 -20.90 20.26 14.47
CA ARG A 369 -21.43 21.06 15.63
C ARG A 369 -20.51 22.14 16.19
N GLN A 370 -19.43 22.54 15.54
CA GLN A 370 -18.53 23.59 16.08
C GLN A 370 -18.42 24.89 15.24
N GLU A 371 -19.18 25.08 14.17
CA GLU A 371 -19.16 26.35 13.41
C GLU A 371 -20.34 27.30 13.66
N GLY A 372 -21.09 27.12 14.70
CA GLY A 372 -22.26 27.97 15.00
C GLY A 372 -22.31 28.49 16.41
N ASP A 373 -21.26 29.18 16.90
CA ASP A 373 -21.43 30.18 17.96
C ASP A 373 -20.07 30.86 18.33
N ARG A 374 -19.73 31.94 17.62
CA ARG A 374 -19.01 33.11 18.19
C ARG A 374 -18.98 34.25 17.18
#